data_9f7898f24554efd7c9a3925123319a3a
#
_entry.id   9f7898f24554efd7c9a3925123319a3a
#
_cell.length_a   1.000
_cell.length_b   1.000
_cell.length_c   1.000
_cell.angle_alpha   90.00
_cell.angle_beta   90.00
_cell.angle_gamma   90.00
#
_symmetry.space_group_name_H-M   'P 1'
#
loop_
_entity.id
_entity.type
_entity.pdbx_description
1 polymer ?
#
loop_
_entity_poly.entity_id
_entity_poly.type
_entity_poly.pdbx_seq_one_letter_code
_entity_poly.pdbx_strand_id
1 'polypeptide(L)'
;MNTKIKLTYKDVPYVLEYDRMSVKTLEASGFSVEEFVKKPMSNIELVFAGAFIKNHRKTKQTVIDEIFSKTKDKEKLVETLALMIEETYSSLFDEPEGDEGNAEWEVVDLSPKTSHK
;
A
#
# COMPACT_ATOMS: atom_id res chain seq x y z
N MET A 1 -3.24 -12.64 -3.01
CA MET A 1 -2.58 -12.39 -4.29
C MET A 1 -1.75 -11.14 -4.25
N ASN A 2 -0.60 -11.17 -4.88
CA ASN A 2 0.31 -10.02 -4.85
C ASN A 2 0.53 -9.50 -6.26
N THR A 3 -0.25 -8.50 -6.63
CA THR A 3 -0.12 -7.86 -7.93
C THR A 3 1.10 -6.95 -7.93
N LYS A 4 1.86 -7.02 -8.99
CA LYS A 4 3.06 -6.20 -9.19
C LYS A 4 2.98 -5.54 -10.55
N ILE A 5 3.72 -4.45 -10.69
CA ILE A 5 3.86 -3.79 -11.99
C ILE A 5 5.32 -3.87 -12.38
N LYS A 6 5.58 -4.37 -13.59
CA LYS A 6 6.93 -4.32 -14.17
C LYS A 6 6.98 -3.14 -15.12
N LEU A 7 7.99 -2.32 -14.94
CA LEU A 7 8.13 -1.08 -15.69
C LEU A 7 9.56 -0.89 -16.10
N THR A 8 9.79 -0.49 -17.35
CA THR A 8 11.13 -0.21 -17.82
C THR A 8 11.19 1.24 -18.28
N TYR A 9 12.18 1.98 -17.82
CA TYR A 9 12.36 3.36 -18.22
C TYR A 9 13.84 3.62 -18.46
N LYS A 10 14.16 4.09 -19.66
CA LYS A 10 15.54 4.33 -20.10
C LYS A 10 16.42 3.11 -19.83
N ASP A 11 15.90 1.94 -20.20
CA ASP A 11 16.56 0.64 -20.08
C ASP A 11 16.79 0.19 -18.64
N VAL A 12 16.20 0.87 -17.66
CA VAL A 12 16.27 0.45 -16.26
C VAL A 12 14.95 -0.23 -15.89
N PRO A 13 15.01 -1.47 -15.42
CA PRO A 13 13.79 -2.16 -15.00
C PRO A 13 13.42 -1.79 -13.59
N TYR A 14 12.12 -1.65 -13.35
CA TYR A 14 11.57 -1.40 -12.02
C TYR A 14 10.47 -2.41 -11.75
N VAL A 15 10.40 -2.88 -10.52
CA VAL A 15 9.28 -3.69 -10.06
C VAL A 15 8.57 -2.88 -8.99
N LEU A 16 7.35 -2.48 -9.27
CA LEU A 16 6.56 -1.67 -8.36
C LEU A 16 5.62 -2.58 -7.60
N GLU A 17 5.63 -2.46 -6.29
CA GLU A 17 4.73 -3.23 -5.44
C GLU A 17 4.65 -2.60 -4.07
N TYR A 18 3.65 -3.01 -3.31
CA TYR A 18 3.49 -2.56 -1.94
C TYR A 18 3.67 -3.71 -0.98
N ASP A 19 4.11 -3.38 0.23
CA ASP A 19 4.04 -4.26 1.37
C ASP A 19 3.52 -3.43 2.53
N ARG A 20 3.34 -4.06 3.69
CA ARG A 20 2.78 -3.32 4.83
C ARG A 20 3.64 -2.14 5.23
N MET A 21 4.95 -2.29 5.13
CA MET A 21 5.87 -1.21 5.49
C MET A 21 5.74 -0.03 4.55
N SER A 22 5.64 -0.29 3.23
CA SER A 22 5.53 0.81 2.27
C SER A 22 4.19 1.52 2.42
N VAL A 23 3.11 0.79 2.71
CA VAL A 23 1.81 1.43 2.93
C VAL A 23 1.83 2.24 4.22
N LYS A 24 2.49 1.74 5.28
CA LYS A 24 2.65 2.53 6.51
C LYS A 24 3.39 3.83 6.24
N THR A 25 4.41 3.78 5.39
CA THR A 25 5.15 4.97 5.02
C THR A 25 4.24 5.96 4.28
N LEU A 26 3.39 5.45 3.39
CA LEU A 26 2.42 6.30 2.70
C LEU A 26 1.49 6.98 3.69
N GLU A 27 0.96 6.21 4.64
CA GLU A 27 0.04 6.77 5.64
C GLU A 27 0.73 7.85 6.47
N ALA A 28 1.99 7.64 6.80
CA ALA A 28 2.74 8.63 7.56
C ALA A 28 2.93 9.92 6.76
N SER A 29 2.83 9.83 5.43
CA SER A 29 2.94 11.00 4.55
C SER A 29 1.57 11.66 4.31
N GLY A 30 0.52 11.18 4.95
CA GLY A 30 -0.81 11.76 4.83
C GLY A 30 -1.77 11.02 3.92
N PHE A 31 -1.36 9.89 3.38
CA PHE A 31 -2.22 9.11 2.50
C PHE A 31 -3.30 8.38 3.29
N SER A 32 -4.51 8.33 2.73
CA SER A 32 -5.55 7.42 3.19
C SER A 32 -6.33 6.96 1.97
N VAL A 33 -6.90 5.76 2.06
CA VAL A 33 -7.70 5.23 0.95
C VAL A 33 -8.89 6.14 0.68
N GLU A 34 -9.50 6.63 1.75
CA GLU A 34 -10.66 7.51 1.62
C GLU A 34 -10.29 8.79 0.86
N GLU A 35 -9.17 9.40 1.21
CA GLU A 35 -8.71 10.59 0.53
C GLU A 35 -8.35 10.32 -0.91
N PHE A 36 -7.76 9.16 -1.18
CA PHE A 36 -7.41 8.79 -2.53
C PHE A 36 -8.65 8.69 -3.42
N VAL A 37 -9.72 8.09 -2.90
CA VAL A 37 -10.97 7.97 -3.64
C VAL A 37 -11.59 9.34 -3.89
N LYS A 38 -11.57 10.23 -2.89
CA LYS A 38 -12.18 11.54 -3.01
C LYS A 38 -11.33 12.52 -3.81
N LYS A 39 -10.02 12.44 -3.68
CA LYS A 39 -9.10 13.40 -4.30
C LYS A 39 -7.96 12.67 -5.00
N PRO A 40 -8.28 11.94 -6.07
CA PRO A 40 -7.24 11.15 -6.74
C PRO A 40 -6.13 12.02 -7.34
N MET A 41 -6.45 13.20 -7.83
CA MET A 41 -5.44 14.06 -8.44
C MET A 41 -4.36 14.48 -7.44
N SER A 42 -4.76 14.71 -6.18
CA SER A 42 -3.81 15.14 -5.16
C SER A 42 -2.97 13.99 -4.65
N ASN A 43 -3.46 12.76 -4.76
CA ASN A 43 -2.83 11.62 -4.12
C ASN A 43 -2.13 10.68 -5.08
N ILE A 44 -2.36 10.80 -6.39
CA ILE A 44 -1.83 9.82 -7.34
C ILE A 44 -0.30 9.81 -7.36
N GLU A 45 0.33 10.97 -7.29
CA GLU A 45 1.78 11.02 -7.30
C GLU A 45 2.37 10.38 -6.05
N LEU A 46 1.72 10.61 -4.92
CA LEU A 46 2.15 10.01 -3.66
C LEU A 46 2.04 8.48 -3.72
N VAL A 47 0.91 7.99 -4.24
CA VAL A 47 0.67 6.56 -4.38
C VAL A 47 1.69 5.93 -5.33
N PHE A 48 1.96 6.58 -6.45
CA PHE A 48 2.93 6.07 -7.41
C PHE A 48 4.31 5.98 -6.78
N ALA A 49 4.74 7.05 -6.10
CA ALA A 49 6.05 7.06 -5.44
C ALA A 49 6.15 5.96 -4.39
N GLY A 50 5.05 5.72 -3.67
CA GLY A 50 5.03 4.68 -2.64
C GLY A 50 5.28 3.29 -3.19
N ALA A 51 4.93 3.05 -4.45
CA ALA A 51 5.13 1.75 -5.07
C ALA A 51 6.62 1.45 -5.34
N PHE A 52 7.47 2.46 -5.27
CA PHE A 52 8.92 2.28 -5.42
C PHE A 52 9.62 1.91 -4.12
N ILE A 53 8.97 2.11 -2.99
CA ILE A 53 9.65 2.02 -1.69
C ILE A 53 10.22 0.64 -1.41
N LYS A 54 9.47 -0.40 -1.71
CA LYS A 54 9.89 -1.76 -1.35
C LYS A 54 11.17 -2.16 -2.06
N ASN A 55 11.22 -1.97 -3.38
CA ASN A 55 12.32 -2.49 -4.19
C ASN A 55 13.30 -1.44 -4.68
N HIS A 56 12.91 -0.17 -4.67
CA HIS A 56 13.69 0.90 -5.28
C HIS A 56 13.70 2.14 -4.41
N ARG A 57 13.97 1.93 -3.12
CA ARG A 57 13.90 2.99 -2.12
C ARG A 57 14.79 4.18 -2.44
N LYS A 58 15.90 3.94 -3.15
CA LYS A 58 16.86 5.00 -3.42
C LYS A 58 16.58 5.79 -4.70
N THR A 59 15.50 5.46 -5.40
CA THR A 59 15.13 6.19 -6.60
C THR A 59 14.73 7.62 -6.23
N LYS A 60 15.33 8.60 -6.90
CA LYS A 60 15.05 9.99 -6.60
C LYS A 60 13.65 10.37 -7.03
N GLN A 61 13.04 11.26 -6.26
CA GLN A 61 11.68 11.72 -6.55
C GLN A 61 11.59 12.33 -7.95
N THR A 62 12.62 13.06 -8.38
CA THR A 62 12.61 13.65 -9.71
C THR A 62 12.53 12.60 -10.81
N VAL A 63 13.19 11.46 -10.59
CA VAL A 63 13.15 10.35 -11.56
C VAL A 63 11.76 9.72 -11.55
N ILE A 64 11.18 9.52 -10.36
CA ILE A 64 9.84 8.96 -10.23
C ILE A 64 8.83 9.85 -10.94
N ASP A 65 8.93 11.15 -10.75
CA ASP A 65 8.03 12.10 -11.39
C ASP A 65 8.16 12.05 -12.91
N GLU A 66 9.39 11.93 -13.39
CA GLU A 66 9.64 11.83 -14.82
C GLU A 66 9.01 10.56 -15.38
N ILE A 67 9.19 9.43 -14.68
CA ILE A 67 8.60 8.17 -15.10
C ILE A 67 7.09 8.29 -15.19
N PHE A 68 6.48 8.89 -14.18
CA PHE A 68 5.03 9.06 -14.17
C PHE A 68 4.58 9.88 -15.38
N SER A 69 5.27 10.97 -15.66
CA SER A 69 4.88 11.85 -16.77
C SER A 69 4.99 11.15 -18.12
N LYS A 70 5.88 10.15 -18.24
CA LYS A 70 6.09 9.42 -19.49
C LYS A 70 5.28 8.13 -19.57
N THR A 71 4.57 7.77 -18.53
CA THR A 71 3.79 6.54 -18.52
C THR A 71 2.52 6.72 -19.34
N LYS A 72 2.24 5.71 -20.18
CA LYS A 72 1.00 5.69 -20.96
C LYS A 72 -0.09 4.99 -20.16
N ASP A 73 -1.34 5.26 -20.54
CA ASP A 73 -2.52 4.62 -19.95
C ASP A 73 -2.52 4.80 -18.44
N LYS A 74 -2.48 6.06 -18.02
CA LYS A 74 -2.43 6.39 -16.60
C LYS A 74 -3.69 5.95 -15.85
N GLU A 75 -4.82 5.90 -16.55
CA GLU A 75 -6.07 5.46 -15.91
C GLU A 75 -5.94 4.01 -15.44
N LYS A 76 -5.43 3.15 -16.32
CA LYS A 76 -5.22 1.74 -15.95
C LYS A 76 -4.16 1.62 -14.87
N LEU A 77 -3.13 2.45 -14.94
CA LEU A 77 -2.10 2.47 -13.91
C LEU A 77 -2.69 2.78 -12.54
N VAL A 78 -3.54 3.81 -12.47
CA VAL A 78 -4.16 4.21 -11.21
C VAL A 78 -5.05 3.09 -10.67
N GLU A 79 -5.83 2.46 -11.54
CA GLU A 79 -6.67 1.34 -11.13
C GLU A 79 -5.84 0.19 -10.58
N THR A 80 -4.74 -0.11 -11.24
CA THR A 80 -3.86 -1.20 -10.80
C THR A 80 -3.22 -0.88 -9.45
N LEU A 81 -2.76 0.35 -9.27
CA LEU A 81 -2.16 0.75 -8.00
C LEU A 81 -3.19 0.67 -6.87
N ALA A 82 -4.43 1.08 -7.13
CA ALA A 82 -5.48 0.99 -6.12
C ALA A 82 -5.73 -0.46 -5.72
N LEU A 83 -5.77 -1.36 -6.71
CA LEU A 83 -5.93 -2.78 -6.44
C LEU A 83 -4.79 -3.31 -5.58
N MET A 84 -3.57 -2.92 -5.89
CA MET A 84 -2.39 -3.38 -5.16
C MET A 84 -2.43 -2.92 -3.70
N ILE A 85 -2.86 -1.70 -3.45
CA ILE A 85 -2.99 -1.18 -2.09
C ILE A 85 -4.08 -1.95 -1.35
N GLU A 86 -5.20 -2.21 -2.03
CA GLU A 86 -6.29 -2.96 -1.43
C GLU A 86 -5.85 -4.36 -1.03
N GLU A 87 -5.06 -5.02 -1.89
CA GLU A 87 -4.52 -6.33 -1.57
C GLU A 87 -3.65 -6.29 -0.31
N THR A 88 -2.87 -5.23 -0.16
CA THR A 88 -2.01 -5.07 1.00
C THR A 88 -2.83 -4.90 2.29
N TYR A 89 -3.89 -4.09 2.23
CA TYR A 89 -4.75 -3.93 3.39
C TYR A 89 -5.44 -5.25 3.75
N SER A 90 -5.90 -6.00 2.75
CA SER A 90 -6.54 -7.29 2.99
C SER A 90 -5.59 -8.26 3.68
N SER A 91 -4.29 -8.17 3.37
CA SER A 91 -3.31 -9.09 3.95
C SER A 91 -3.17 -8.94 5.46
N LEU A 92 -3.64 -7.83 6.03
CA LEU A 92 -3.62 -7.65 7.48
C LEU A 92 -4.44 -8.71 8.20
N PHE A 93 -5.42 -9.26 7.52
CA PHE A 93 -6.35 -10.20 8.13
C PHE A 93 -6.05 -11.64 7.75
N ASP A 94 -4.92 -11.89 7.09
CA ASP A 94 -4.53 -13.25 6.73
C ASP A 94 -4.24 -14.04 8.00
N GLU A 95 -4.72 -15.29 8.02
CA GLU A 95 -4.47 -16.19 9.13
C GLU A 95 -3.08 -16.78 9.00
N PRO A 96 -2.42 -17.04 10.13
CA PRO A 96 -1.10 -17.67 10.07
C PRO A 96 -1.21 -19.10 9.55
N GLU A 97 -0.16 -19.53 8.86
CA GLU A 97 -0.09 -20.89 8.34
C GLU A 97 0.52 -21.80 9.40
N GLY A 98 -0.07 -22.97 9.57
CA GLY A 98 0.41 -23.93 10.55
C GLY A 98 -0.01 -23.56 11.96
N ASP A 99 0.43 -24.40 12.91
CA ASP A 99 0.01 -24.25 14.31
C ASP A 99 1.16 -23.89 15.24
N GLU A 100 2.39 -23.96 14.77
CA GLU A 100 3.54 -23.72 15.62
C GLU A 100 3.79 -22.23 15.75
N GLY A 101 4.00 -21.80 17.03
CA GLY A 101 4.38 -20.43 17.27
C GLY A 101 3.25 -19.43 17.12
N ASN A 102 2.04 -19.90 16.90
CA ASN A 102 0.90 -19.01 16.78
C ASN A 102 0.58 -18.36 18.12
N ALA A 103 0.21 -17.10 18.07
CA ALA A 103 -0.24 -16.40 19.28
C ALA A 103 -1.72 -16.70 19.50
N GLU A 104 -2.09 -16.86 20.77
CA GLU A 104 -3.48 -17.07 21.15
C GLU A 104 -3.91 -15.91 22.02
N TRP A 105 -5.17 -15.58 21.92
CA TRP A 105 -5.69 -14.46 22.70
C TRP A 105 -7.17 -14.68 22.99
N GLU A 106 -7.63 -13.99 24.02
CA GLU A 106 -9.04 -14.03 24.36
C GLU A 106 -9.47 -12.68 24.91
N VAL A 107 -10.76 -12.42 24.80
CA VAL A 107 -11.31 -11.18 25.34
C VAL A 107 -11.62 -11.39 26.82
N VAL A 108 -11.10 -10.51 27.66
CA VAL A 108 -11.44 -10.51 29.09
C VAL A 108 -12.23 -9.24 29.36
N ASP A 109 -13.47 -9.42 29.79
CA ASP A 109 -14.34 -8.28 30.06
C ASP A 109 -14.15 -7.81 31.49
N LEU A 110 -13.50 -6.68 31.64
CA LEU A 110 -13.19 -6.10 32.95
C LEU A 110 -14.24 -5.11 33.43
N SER A 111 -15.30 -4.89 32.63
CA SER A 111 -16.37 -3.97 33.02
C SER A 111 -17.20 -4.56 34.14
N PRO A 112 -17.63 -3.75 35.11
CA PRO A 112 -18.56 -4.25 36.11
C PRO A 112 -19.87 -4.65 35.43
N LYS A 113 -20.42 -5.79 35.83
CA LYS A 113 -21.66 -6.26 35.22
C LYS A 113 -22.87 -5.47 35.62
N THR A 114 -22.75 -4.71 36.68
CA THR A 114 -23.89 -3.91 37.19
C THR A 114 -23.90 -2.50 36.64
N SER A 115 -22.97 -2.17 35.88
CA SER A 115 -22.92 -0.82 35.36
C SER A 115 -24.04 -0.52 34.41
N HIS A 116 -24.41 -0.30 34.31
CA HIS A 116 -25.05 -0.11 33.47
C HIS A 116 -25.74 0.69 33.35
N LYS A 117 -25.73 0.87 33.46
CA LYS A 117 -26.39 1.21 33.33
C LYS A 117 -26.53 2.10 33.24
#